data_34f45042c2686848fad1b24ad2af623b
#
_entry.id   34f45042c2686848fad1b24ad2af623b
#
_cell.length_a   1.000
_cell.length_b   1.000
_cell.length_c   1.000
_cell.angle_alpha   90.00
_cell.angle_beta   90.00
_cell.angle_gamma   90.00
#
_symmetry.space_group_name_H-M   'P 1'
#
loop_
_entity.id
_entity.type
_entity.pdbx_description
1 polymer ?
#
loop_
_entity_poly.entity_id
_entity_poly.type
_entity_poly.pdbx_seq_one_letter_code
_entity_poly.pdbx_strand_id
1 'polypeptide(L)'
;MNKIIKEALVLMAITLVSGLLLGAVYSITKQPIAQAEEKAQKEAYLAVFPDAQDLTEPDNKEELLTEAADVLDQPGFGTADTLEDFYLAEKDGAVTGVVMNITSHEGYGGDINFSMGVSMDKTVTGVEMLSLSETAGLGMRAKDEEFKGQFAGKIVDQFVVTKNGASAGNEIDAISGATFTSKAVTNGVNAGLRFYESLKEGGILQ
;
A
#
# COMPACT_ATOMS: atom_id res chain seq x y z
N MET A 1 35.78 -44.81 5.82
CA MET A 1 35.21 -43.48 5.57
C MET A 1 35.14 -42.77 6.94
N ASN A 2 35.84 -41.64 7.10
CA ASN A 2 35.89 -40.96 8.39
C ASN A 2 34.49 -40.55 8.83
N LYS A 3 34.19 -40.63 10.14
CA LYS A 3 32.86 -40.27 10.71
C LYS A 3 32.42 -38.89 10.25
N ILE A 4 33.36 -37.93 10.22
CA ILE A 4 33.10 -36.55 9.74
C ILE A 4 32.61 -36.51 8.29
N ILE A 5 33.19 -37.30 7.39
CA ILE A 5 32.77 -37.32 5.97
C ILE A 5 31.36 -37.90 5.83
N LYS A 6 31.02 -38.91 6.62
CA LYS A 6 29.65 -39.47 6.62
C LYS A 6 28.63 -38.47 7.12
N GLU A 7 28.94 -37.76 8.19
CA GLU A 7 28.05 -36.70 8.76
C GLU A 7 27.89 -35.53 7.78
N ALA A 8 28.98 -35.11 7.11
CA ALA A 8 28.94 -34.06 6.10
C ALA A 8 28.08 -34.47 4.88
N LEU A 9 28.21 -35.73 4.40
CA LEU A 9 27.39 -36.23 3.29
C LEU A 9 25.89 -36.32 3.65
N VAL A 10 25.57 -36.72 4.88
CA VAL A 10 24.19 -36.76 5.34
C VAL A 10 23.61 -35.34 5.39
N LEU A 11 24.35 -34.37 5.94
CA LEU A 11 23.90 -32.97 5.98
C LEU A 11 23.71 -32.40 4.57
N MET A 12 24.65 -32.67 3.66
CA MET A 12 24.53 -32.28 2.25
C MET A 12 23.29 -32.89 1.58
N ALA A 13 23.00 -34.15 1.83
CA ALA A 13 21.82 -34.82 1.27
C ALA A 13 20.51 -34.18 1.81
N ILE A 14 20.44 -33.89 3.12
CA ILE A 14 19.28 -33.24 3.73
C ILE A 14 19.06 -31.84 3.14
N THR A 15 20.12 -31.03 3.04
CA THR A 15 20.00 -29.67 2.51
C THR A 15 19.59 -29.67 1.03
N LEU A 16 20.12 -30.60 0.24
CA LEU A 16 19.78 -30.77 -1.18
C LEU A 16 18.31 -31.16 -1.35
N VAL A 17 17.85 -32.17 -0.61
CA VAL A 17 16.44 -32.59 -0.64
C VAL A 17 15.52 -31.47 -0.18
N SER A 18 15.85 -30.78 0.91
CA SER A 18 15.06 -29.64 1.42
C SER A 18 14.99 -28.51 0.39
N GLY A 19 16.11 -28.18 -0.26
CA GLY A 19 16.14 -27.15 -1.30
C GLY A 19 15.30 -27.51 -2.52
N LEU A 20 15.37 -28.76 -2.98
CA LEU A 20 14.53 -29.27 -4.08
C LEU A 20 13.04 -29.23 -3.73
N LEU A 21 12.67 -29.68 -2.53
CA LEU A 21 11.26 -29.62 -2.08
C LEU A 21 10.75 -28.19 -1.99
N LEU A 22 11.54 -27.29 -1.42
CA LEU A 22 11.17 -25.87 -1.32
C LEU A 22 11.01 -25.22 -2.69
N GLY A 23 11.94 -25.51 -3.63
CA GLY A 23 11.85 -25.03 -5.00
C GLY A 23 10.62 -25.58 -5.75
N ALA A 24 10.28 -26.85 -5.53
CA ALA A 24 9.10 -27.45 -6.12
C ALA A 24 7.80 -26.81 -5.57
N VAL A 25 7.70 -26.63 -4.25
CA VAL A 25 6.56 -25.95 -3.62
C VAL A 25 6.44 -24.50 -4.14
N TYR A 26 7.54 -23.75 -4.19
CA TYR A 26 7.55 -22.41 -4.74
C TYR A 26 7.03 -22.36 -6.19
N SER A 27 7.50 -23.27 -7.04
CA SER A 27 7.08 -23.32 -8.44
C SER A 27 5.58 -23.59 -8.61
N ILE A 28 4.99 -24.42 -7.75
CA ILE A 28 3.56 -24.74 -7.78
C ILE A 28 2.73 -23.58 -7.21
N THR A 29 3.22 -22.90 -6.17
CA THR A 29 2.45 -21.89 -5.45
C THR A 29 2.57 -20.47 -6.04
N LYS A 30 3.62 -20.19 -6.82
CA LYS A 30 3.88 -18.86 -7.40
C LYS A 30 2.68 -18.32 -8.19
N GLN A 31 2.10 -19.11 -9.06
CA GLN A 31 1.00 -18.66 -9.92
C GLN A 31 -0.31 -18.45 -9.15
N PRO A 32 -0.77 -19.37 -8.27
CA PRO A 32 -1.92 -19.13 -7.41
C PRO A 32 -1.75 -17.91 -6.49
N ILE A 33 -0.54 -17.66 -5.98
CA ILE A 33 -0.26 -16.48 -5.14
C ILE A 33 -0.43 -15.22 -5.97
N ALA A 34 0.20 -15.12 -7.15
CA ALA A 34 0.07 -13.94 -8.02
C ALA A 34 -1.38 -13.66 -8.41
N GLN A 35 -2.18 -14.70 -8.70
CA GLN A 35 -3.61 -14.53 -8.98
C GLN A 35 -4.42 -14.04 -7.78
N ALA A 36 -4.07 -14.51 -6.57
CA ALA A 36 -4.73 -14.08 -5.35
C ALA A 36 -4.39 -12.62 -5.02
N GLU A 37 -3.13 -12.22 -5.23
CA GLU A 37 -2.67 -10.83 -5.06
C GLU A 37 -3.37 -9.89 -6.06
N GLU A 38 -3.41 -10.23 -7.35
CA GLU A 38 -4.12 -9.45 -8.38
C GLU A 38 -5.61 -9.29 -8.05
N LYS A 39 -6.25 -10.38 -7.59
CA LYS A 39 -7.64 -10.33 -7.18
C LYS A 39 -7.85 -9.44 -5.96
N ALA A 40 -7.01 -9.57 -4.93
CA ALA A 40 -7.07 -8.74 -3.73
C ALA A 40 -6.87 -7.26 -4.05
N GLN A 41 -5.94 -6.94 -4.96
CA GLN A 41 -5.69 -5.57 -5.41
C GLN A 41 -6.92 -4.98 -6.13
N LYS A 42 -7.54 -5.73 -7.05
CA LYS A 42 -8.78 -5.28 -7.72
C LYS A 42 -9.94 -5.07 -6.75
N GLU A 43 -10.11 -6.00 -5.79
CA GLU A 43 -11.14 -5.86 -4.75
C GLU A 43 -10.87 -4.62 -3.87
N ALA A 44 -9.60 -4.35 -3.53
CA ALA A 44 -9.23 -3.17 -2.77
C ALA A 44 -9.47 -1.86 -3.53
N TYR A 45 -9.19 -1.82 -4.84
CA TYR A 45 -9.47 -0.65 -5.66
C TYR A 45 -10.96 -0.31 -5.70
N LEU A 46 -11.82 -1.33 -5.86
CA LEU A 46 -13.26 -1.14 -5.79
C LEU A 46 -13.76 -0.76 -4.39
N ALA A 47 -13.09 -1.23 -3.35
CA ALA A 47 -13.43 -0.88 -1.97
C ALA A 47 -13.10 0.59 -1.66
N VAL A 48 -11.96 1.10 -2.16
CA VAL A 48 -11.56 2.50 -1.93
C VAL A 48 -12.22 3.50 -2.88
N PHE A 49 -12.76 3.04 -4.01
CA PHE A 49 -13.49 3.88 -4.95
C PHE A 49 -14.77 3.17 -5.45
N PRO A 50 -15.82 3.04 -4.60
CA PRO A 50 -17.00 2.26 -4.91
C PRO A 50 -17.82 2.78 -6.10
N ASP A 51 -17.68 4.07 -6.42
CA ASP A 51 -18.38 4.72 -7.53
C ASP A 51 -17.72 4.50 -8.89
N ALA A 52 -16.50 3.95 -8.95
CA ALA A 52 -15.82 3.63 -10.20
C ALA A 52 -16.54 2.46 -10.92
N GLN A 53 -16.80 2.64 -12.21
CA GLN A 53 -17.31 1.59 -13.08
C GLN A 53 -16.18 0.88 -13.80
N ASP A 54 -15.10 1.63 -14.13
CA ASP A 54 -13.91 1.14 -14.79
C ASP A 54 -12.66 1.75 -14.19
N LEU A 55 -11.53 1.03 -14.36
CA LEU A 55 -10.19 1.48 -13.97
C LEU A 55 -9.32 1.47 -15.22
N THR A 56 -8.86 2.64 -15.63
CA THR A 56 -8.07 2.80 -16.86
C THR A 56 -6.66 3.25 -16.56
N GLU A 57 -5.73 2.83 -17.41
CA GLU A 57 -4.33 3.26 -17.33
C GLU A 57 -4.11 4.45 -18.25
N PRO A 58 -3.48 5.54 -17.79
CA PRO A 58 -3.06 6.60 -18.71
C PRO A 58 -1.92 6.11 -19.62
N ASP A 59 -1.86 6.62 -20.85
CA ASP A 59 -0.88 6.20 -21.86
C ASP A 59 0.60 6.37 -21.40
N ASN A 60 0.86 7.33 -20.52
CA ASN A 60 2.19 7.66 -19.98
C ASN A 60 2.39 7.16 -18.53
N LYS A 61 1.69 6.12 -18.11
CA LYS A 61 1.72 5.58 -16.74
C LYS A 61 3.14 5.32 -16.21
N GLU A 62 4.01 4.69 -17.01
CA GLU A 62 5.38 4.36 -16.59
C GLU A 62 6.23 5.61 -16.34
N GLU A 63 6.04 6.67 -17.14
CA GLU A 63 6.70 7.96 -16.95
C GLU A 63 6.23 8.60 -15.63
N LEU A 64 4.91 8.64 -15.41
CA LEU A 64 4.33 9.19 -14.19
C LEU A 64 4.73 8.41 -12.92
N LEU A 65 4.88 7.08 -12.99
CA LEU A 65 5.41 6.28 -11.88
C LEU A 65 6.88 6.61 -11.58
N THR A 66 7.66 6.89 -12.62
CA THR A 66 9.07 7.29 -12.45
C THR A 66 9.15 8.69 -11.81
N GLU A 67 8.35 9.64 -12.28
CA GLU A 67 8.27 11.00 -11.72
C GLU A 67 7.72 10.99 -10.28
N ALA A 68 6.84 10.04 -9.94
CA ALA A 68 6.30 9.90 -8.60
C ALA A 68 7.40 9.73 -7.55
N ALA A 69 8.49 9.03 -7.84
CA ALA A 69 9.62 8.87 -6.94
C ALA A 69 10.22 10.23 -6.53
N ASP A 70 10.39 11.15 -7.50
CA ASP A 70 10.90 12.50 -7.25
C ASP A 70 9.89 13.36 -6.47
N VAL A 71 8.58 13.18 -6.73
CA VAL A 71 7.50 13.88 -6.02
C VAL A 71 7.42 13.43 -4.56
N LEU A 72 7.63 12.13 -4.31
CA LEU A 72 7.54 11.55 -2.98
C LEU A 72 8.79 11.79 -2.13
N ASP A 73 9.97 12.00 -2.74
CA ASP A 73 11.25 12.24 -2.06
C ASP A 73 11.46 13.71 -1.59
N GLN A 74 10.40 14.49 -1.45
CA GLN A 74 10.53 15.88 -1.02
C GLN A 74 10.75 16.03 0.50
N PRO A 75 11.65 16.94 0.95
CA PRO A 75 11.91 17.18 2.37
C PRO A 75 10.66 17.60 3.16
N GLY A 76 10.48 17.02 4.33
CA GLY A 76 9.37 17.34 5.25
C GLY A 76 8.23 16.34 5.26
N PHE A 77 8.30 15.33 4.42
CA PHE A 77 7.42 14.17 4.41
C PHE A 77 8.27 12.91 4.53
N GLY A 78 7.76 11.83 5.08
CA GLY A 78 8.53 10.57 5.16
C GLY A 78 8.99 10.17 3.75
N THR A 79 10.28 9.97 3.58
CA THR A 79 10.91 9.61 2.29
C THR A 79 10.86 8.10 2.01
N ALA A 80 10.09 7.37 2.80
CA ALA A 80 10.06 5.92 2.82
C ALA A 80 8.78 5.34 2.23
N ASP A 81 8.12 6.06 1.32
CA ASP A 81 6.90 5.60 0.67
C ASP A 81 7.13 5.40 -0.82
N THR A 82 6.61 4.31 -1.38
CA THR A 82 6.68 3.99 -2.81
C THR A 82 5.27 3.93 -3.39
N LEU A 83 5.05 4.60 -4.51
CA LEU A 83 3.86 4.38 -5.34
C LEU A 83 4.14 3.17 -6.24
N GLU A 84 3.46 2.07 -5.96
CA GLU A 84 3.64 0.82 -6.72
C GLU A 84 2.86 0.84 -8.04
N ASP A 85 1.64 1.39 -7.99
CA ASP A 85 0.73 1.38 -9.13
C ASP A 85 -0.39 2.41 -8.95
N PHE A 86 -1.03 2.82 -10.06
CA PHE A 86 -2.23 3.65 -10.01
C PHE A 86 -3.09 3.47 -11.27
N TYR A 87 -4.37 3.80 -11.12
CA TYR A 87 -5.36 3.78 -12.19
C TYR A 87 -6.28 5.00 -12.08
N LEU A 88 -6.75 5.49 -13.22
CA LEU A 88 -7.81 6.48 -13.26
C LEU A 88 -9.15 5.78 -13.03
N ALA A 89 -9.92 6.28 -12.07
CA ALA A 89 -11.26 5.80 -11.80
C ALA A 89 -12.24 6.49 -12.75
N GLU A 90 -12.99 5.71 -13.52
CA GLU A 90 -13.95 6.22 -14.48
C GLU A 90 -15.38 5.86 -14.11
N LYS A 91 -16.30 6.78 -14.44
CA LYS A 91 -17.76 6.59 -14.36
C LYS A 91 -18.42 7.26 -15.56
N ASP A 92 -19.26 6.51 -16.26
CA ASP A 92 -19.97 6.99 -17.45
C ASP A 92 -19.03 7.57 -18.54
N GLY A 93 -17.82 7.01 -18.65
CA GLY A 93 -16.79 7.43 -19.61
C GLY A 93 -16.05 8.73 -19.22
N ALA A 94 -16.21 9.21 -18.01
CA ALA A 94 -15.47 10.37 -17.49
C ALA A 94 -14.59 9.96 -16.31
N VAL A 95 -13.38 10.54 -16.21
CA VAL A 95 -12.50 10.37 -15.06
C VAL A 95 -13.14 11.05 -13.85
N THR A 96 -13.30 10.30 -12.77
CA THR A 96 -13.92 10.75 -11.53
C THR A 96 -12.91 10.80 -10.36
N GLY A 97 -11.70 10.28 -10.57
CA GLY A 97 -10.63 10.28 -9.58
C GLY A 97 -9.50 9.33 -9.94
N VAL A 98 -8.71 8.99 -8.94
CA VAL A 98 -7.56 8.08 -9.05
C VAL A 98 -7.58 7.07 -7.89
N VAL A 99 -7.21 5.84 -8.18
CA VAL A 99 -6.89 4.81 -7.18
C VAL A 99 -5.40 4.51 -7.25
N MET A 100 -4.77 4.35 -6.10
CA MET A 100 -3.33 4.20 -5.97
C MET A 100 -3.01 3.02 -5.07
N ASN A 101 -1.92 2.32 -5.37
CA ASN A 101 -1.30 1.32 -4.50
C ASN A 101 0.01 1.87 -3.96
N ILE A 102 0.12 1.96 -2.65
CA ILE A 102 1.24 2.60 -1.95
C ILE A 102 1.84 1.61 -0.95
N THR A 103 3.17 1.56 -0.93
CA THR A 103 3.94 0.85 0.10
C THR A 103 4.65 1.85 1.00
N SER A 104 4.33 1.84 2.29
CA SER A 104 5.12 2.55 3.30
C SER A 104 6.14 1.61 3.91
N HIS A 105 7.42 2.02 3.89
CA HIS A 105 8.55 1.28 4.46
C HIS A 105 8.82 1.68 5.92
N GLU A 106 7.97 2.50 6.52
CA GLU A 106 8.10 2.99 7.91
C GLU A 106 7.33 2.14 8.94
N GLY A 107 6.75 1.00 8.54
CA GLY A 107 6.05 0.11 9.45
C GLY A 107 6.97 -0.46 10.54
N TYR A 108 6.42 -0.75 11.72
CA TYR A 108 7.20 -1.30 12.83
C TYR A 108 7.66 -2.74 12.56
N GLY A 109 6.81 -3.54 11.93
CA GLY A 109 7.07 -4.95 11.61
C GLY A 109 7.56 -5.18 10.17
N GLY A 110 7.67 -4.14 9.36
CA GLY A 110 8.06 -4.19 7.95
C GLY A 110 7.15 -3.33 7.08
N ASP A 111 7.17 -3.59 5.79
CA ASP A 111 6.41 -2.82 4.81
C ASP A 111 4.89 -2.93 5.05
N ILE A 112 4.21 -1.84 4.80
CA ILE A 112 2.74 -1.73 4.83
C ILE A 112 2.28 -1.33 3.44
N ASN A 113 1.61 -2.25 2.75
CA ASN A 113 1.04 -2.00 1.43
C ASN A 113 -0.47 -1.80 1.54
N PHE A 114 -0.99 -0.77 0.90
CA PHE A 114 -2.39 -0.42 0.93
C PHE A 114 -2.82 0.31 -0.35
N SER A 115 -4.11 0.23 -0.65
CA SER A 115 -4.75 1.04 -1.69
C SER A 115 -5.45 2.24 -1.09
N MET A 116 -5.47 3.34 -1.82
CA MET A 116 -6.28 4.52 -1.51
C MET A 116 -6.94 5.07 -2.77
N GLY A 117 -8.09 5.72 -2.57
CA GLY A 117 -8.79 6.44 -3.63
C GLY A 117 -8.88 7.93 -3.32
N VAL A 118 -8.78 8.75 -4.36
CA VAL A 118 -8.98 10.21 -4.28
C VAL A 118 -9.83 10.67 -5.46
N SER A 119 -10.95 11.33 -5.18
CA SER A 119 -11.85 11.86 -6.21
C SER A 119 -11.34 13.18 -6.81
N MET A 120 -11.95 13.62 -7.90
CA MET A 120 -11.57 14.85 -8.62
C MET A 120 -11.61 16.13 -7.77
N ASP A 121 -12.41 16.17 -6.72
CA ASP A 121 -12.50 17.26 -5.75
C ASP A 121 -11.52 17.12 -4.56
N LYS A 122 -10.56 16.21 -4.66
CA LYS A 122 -9.55 15.89 -3.63
C LYS A 122 -10.13 15.19 -2.39
N THR A 123 -11.34 14.65 -2.45
CA THR A 123 -11.84 13.82 -1.34
C THR A 123 -11.13 12.49 -1.31
N VAL A 124 -10.54 12.10 -0.19
CA VAL A 124 -10.09 10.72 0.03
C VAL A 124 -11.32 9.83 0.12
N THR A 125 -11.52 8.94 -0.84
CA THR A 125 -12.72 8.10 -0.90
C THR A 125 -12.63 6.89 0.00
N GLY A 126 -11.40 6.39 0.25
CA GLY A 126 -11.15 5.29 1.16
C GLY A 126 -9.68 4.87 1.20
N VAL A 127 -9.36 4.04 2.19
CA VAL A 127 -8.06 3.36 2.35
C VAL A 127 -8.31 1.90 2.68
N GLU A 128 -7.64 0.97 1.99
CA GLU A 128 -7.77 -0.47 2.21
C GLU A 128 -6.40 -1.15 2.30
N MET A 129 -6.16 -1.88 3.39
CA MET A 129 -4.88 -2.57 3.62
C MET A 129 -4.79 -3.84 2.78
N LEU A 130 -3.75 -3.95 1.94
CA LEU A 130 -3.45 -5.13 1.14
C LEU A 130 -2.52 -6.09 1.88
N SER A 131 -1.43 -5.57 2.41
CA SER A 131 -0.44 -6.36 3.14
C SER A 131 0.16 -5.56 4.28
N LEU A 132 0.25 -6.17 5.45
CA LEU A 132 0.99 -5.63 6.58
C LEU A 132 1.46 -6.77 7.49
N SER A 133 2.70 -6.65 7.99
CA SER A 133 3.36 -7.65 8.86
C SER A 133 3.56 -7.11 10.28
N GLU A 134 2.51 -6.50 10.82
CA GLU A 134 2.53 -5.81 12.11
C GLU A 134 2.18 -6.74 13.29
N THR A 135 2.43 -6.28 14.50
CA THR A 135 2.10 -7.02 15.72
C THR A 135 0.58 -7.19 15.87
N ALA A 136 0.14 -8.44 16.08
CA ALA A 136 -1.28 -8.76 16.31
C ALA A 136 -1.84 -8.02 17.54
N GLY A 137 -3.04 -7.44 17.39
CA GLY A 137 -3.70 -6.65 18.44
C GLY A 137 -3.14 -5.24 18.63
N LEU A 138 -2.05 -4.87 17.92
CA LEU A 138 -1.46 -3.54 17.88
C LEU A 138 -1.49 -3.01 16.44
N GLY A 139 -0.37 -3.01 15.73
CA GLY A 139 -0.26 -2.50 14.37
C GLY A 139 -1.18 -3.19 13.36
N MET A 140 -1.51 -4.48 13.55
CA MET A 140 -2.50 -5.19 12.72
C MET A 140 -3.89 -4.55 12.74
N ARG A 141 -4.20 -3.71 13.74
CA ARG A 141 -5.45 -2.94 13.78
C ARG A 141 -5.53 -1.83 12.73
N ALA A 142 -4.47 -1.58 12.00
CA ALA A 142 -4.50 -0.63 10.88
C ALA A 142 -5.52 -1.03 9.80
N LYS A 143 -5.84 -2.32 9.68
CA LYS A 143 -6.88 -2.83 8.77
C LYS A 143 -8.33 -2.66 9.30
N ASP A 144 -8.49 -2.33 10.59
CA ASP A 144 -9.80 -2.17 11.19
C ASP A 144 -10.44 -0.86 10.74
N GLU A 145 -11.76 -0.86 10.53
CA GLU A 145 -12.51 0.31 10.08
C GLU A 145 -12.39 1.50 11.03
N GLU A 146 -12.20 1.23 12.31
CA GLU A 146 -11.95 2.25 13.35
C GLU A 146 -10.72 3.13 13.01
N PHE A 147 -9.70 2.58 12.36
CA PHE A 147 -8.51 3.34 11.97
C PHE A 147 -8.57 3.79 10.51
N LYS A 148 -8.68 2.87 9.55
CA LYS A 148 -8.64 3.21 8.12
C LYS A 148 -9.82 4.09 7.69
N GLY A 149 -10.99 3.93 8.29
CA GLY A 149 -12.18 4.74 8.00
C GLY A 149 -12.03 6.21 8.38
N GLN A 150 -11.06 6.57 9.21
CA GLN A 150 -10.83 7.98 9.58
C GLN A 150 -10.36 8.85 8.40
N PHE A 151 -9.80 8.26 7.36
CA PHE A 151 -9.33 8.99 6.17
C PHE A 151 -10.47 9.31 5.20
N ALA A 152 -11.48 8.46 5.12
CA ALA A 152 -12.55 8.55 4.15
C ALA A 152 -13.42 9.81 4.32
N GLY A 153 -13.84 10.39 3.18
CA GLY A 153 -14.71 11.58 3.14
C GLY A 153 -14.03 12.88 3.51
N LYS A 154 -12.69 12.89 3.67
CA LYS A 154 -11.95 14.10 4.06
C LYS A 154 -11.28 14.78 2.86
N ILE A 155 -11.31 16.11 2.85
CA ILE A 155 -10.62 16.98 1.89
C ILE A 155 -9.58 17.76 2.69
N VAL A 156 -8.32 17.38 2.57
CA VAL A 156 -7.22 17.98 3.33
C VAL A 156 -5.94 18.03 2.48
N ASP A 157 -5.04 18.93 2.82
CA ASP A 157 -3.71 18.97 2.20
C ASP A 157 -2.76 17.93 2.80
N GLN A 158 -2.94 17.66 4.11
CA GLN A 158 -2.12 16.72 4.85
C GLN A 158 -2.86 16.23 6.10
N PHE A 159 -2.75 14.93 6.37
CA PHE A 159 -3.16 14.31 7.64
C PHE A 159 -2.05 14.37 8.67
N VAL A 160 -2.44 14.45 9.94
CA VAL A 160 -1.54 14.46 11.09
C VAL A 160 -2.03 13.46 12.14
N VAL A 161 -1.10 12.63 12.64
CA VAL A 161 -1.43 11.65 13.69
C VAL A 161 -1.47 12.32 15.05
N THR A 162 -2.57 12.13 15.79
CA THR A 162 -2.73 12.56 17.19
C THR A 162 -2.88 11.35 18.12
N LYS A 163 -2.56 11.56 19.41
CA LYS A 163 -2.76 10.56 20.48
C LYS A 163 -3.82 10.97 21.49
N ASN A 164 -4.37 12.17 21.34
CA ASN A 164 -5.21 12.81 22.33
C ASN A 164 -6.68 12.90 21.91
N GLY A 165 -7.07 12.16 20.90
CA GLY A 165 -8.37 12.27 20.24
C GLY A 165 -8.33 13.29 19.10
N ALA A 166 -8.71 12.84 17.88
CA ALA A 166 -8.78 13.70 16.71
C ALA A 166 -9.86 14.77 16.92
N SER A 167 -9.50 16.04 16.80
CA SER A 167 -10.38 17.20 16.98
C SER A 167 -10.45 18.08 15.74
N ALA A 168 -9.38 18.10 14.92
CA ALA A 168 -9.34 18.79 13.64
C ALA A 168 -9.68 17.84 12.48
N GLY A 169 -10.19 18.41 11.39
CA GLY A 169 -10.61 17.62 10.23
C GLY A 169 -9.49 16.80 9.56
N ASN A 170 -8.25 17.21 9.76
CA ASN A 170 -7.05 16.52 9.23
C ASN A 170 -6.34 15.62 10.26
N GLU A 171 -6.84 15.52 11.47
CA GLU A 171 -6.26 14.65 12.50
C GLU A 171 -6.76 13.21 12.38
N ILE A 172 -5.84 12.28 12.62
CA ILE A 172 -6.05 10.82 12.67
C ILE A 172 -5.67 10.33 14.06
N ASP A 173 -6.58 9.67 14.74
CA ASP A 173 -6.31 9.04 16.02
C ASP A 173 -5.36 7.85 15.84
N ALA A 174 -4.24 7.90 16.57
CA ALA A 174 -3.29 6.81 16.57
C ALA A 174 -3.90 5.54 17.19
N ILE A 175 -3.58 4.40 16.60
CA ILE A 175 -3.83 3.09 17.21
C ILE A 175 -3.08 3.02 18.54
N SER A 176 -3.80 2.75 19.63
CA SER A 176 -3.19 2.62 20.95
C SER A 176 -2.10 1.55 20.95
N GLY A 177 -0.88 1.94 21.34
CA GLY A 177 0.30 1.08 21.35
C GLY A 177 0.97 0.86 19.98
N ALA A 178 0.45 1.46 18.87
CA ALA A 178 0.98 1.29 17.52
C ALA A 178 1.15 2.63 16.79
N THR A 179 1.77 3.60 17.44
CA THR A 179 1.97 4.94 16.86
C THR A 179 2.87 4.92 15.62
N PHE A 180 3.86 4.02 15.55
CA PHE A 180 4.72 3.89 14.35
C PHE A 180 3.90 3.45 13.15
N THR A 181 3.12 2.38 13.28
CA THR A 181 2.20 1.91 12.24
C THR A 181 1.21 3.00 11.81
N SER A 182 0.62 3.71 12.78
CA SER A 182 -0.31 4.81 12.49
C SER A 182 0.34 5.93 11.68
N LYS A 183 1.59 6.29 12.01
CA LYS A 183 2.36 7.28 11.26
C LYS A 183 2.73 6.78 9.87
N ALA A 184 3.19 5.53 9.75
CA ALA A 184 3.55 4.93 8.47
C ALA A 184 2.39 4.97 7.48
N VAL A 185 1.20 4.52 7.88
CA VAL A 185 0.00 4.60 7.03
C VAL A 185 -0.36 6.05 6.71
N THR A 186 -0.33 6.94 7.70
CA THR A 186 -0.69 8.36 7.48
C THR A 186 0.30 9.06 6.55
N ASN A 187 1.60 8.77 6.66
CA ASN A 187 2.63 9.30 5.76
C ASN A 187 2.41 8.80 4.32
N GLY A 188 2.14 7.50 4.14
CA GLY A 188 1.82 6.95 2.84
C GLY A 188 0.55 7.54 2.23
N VAL A 189 -0.52 7.79 3.02
CA VAL A 189 -1.70 8.50 2.53
C VAL A 189 -1.36 9.94 2.11
N ASN A 190 -0.51 10.63 2.87
CA ASN A 190 -0.02 11.96 2.48
C ASN A 190 0.84 11.92 1.21
N ALA A 191 1.63 10.85 1.02
CA ALA A 191 2.36 10.63 -0.23
C ALA A 191 1.40 10.49 -1.42
N GLY A 192 0.33 9.71 -1.27
CA GLY A 192 -0.71 9.59 -2.29
C GLY A 192 -1.42 10.91 -2.61
N LEU A 193 -1.70 11.75 -1.60
CA LEU A 193 -2.27 13.08 -1.83
C LEU A 193 -1.33 13.98 -2.65
N ARG A 194 -0.02 13.91 -2.42
CA ARG A 194 0.97 14.66 -3.22
C ARG A 194 1.01 14.16 -4.67
N PHE A 195 1.01 12.85 -4.85
CA PHE A 195 0.95 12.29 -6.20
C PHE A 195 -0.34 12.70 -6.93
N TYR A 196 -1.48 12.70 -6.24
CA TYR A 196 -2.73 13.24 -6.79
C TYR A 196 -2.58 14.69 -7.27
N GLU A 197 -1.93 15.55 -6.48
CA GLU A 197 -1.69 16.95 -6.87
C GLU A 197 -0.77 17.03 -8.10
N SER A 198 0.28 16.21 -8.19
CA SER A 198 1.16 16.18 -9.37
C SER A 198 0.40 15.77 -10.63
N LEU A 199 -0.51 14.79 -10.55
CA LEU A 199 -1.37 14.39 -11.67
C LEU A 199 -2.30 15.52 -12.12
N LYS A 200 -2.78 16.32 -11.18
CA LYS A 200 -3.63 17.47 -11.47
C LYS A 200 -2.86 18.61 -12.11
N GLU A 201 -1.67 18.94 -11.59
CA GLU A 201 -0.76 19.94 -12.15
C GLU A 201 -0.26 19.53 -13.55
N GLY A 202 -0.01 18.24 -13.76
CA GLY A 202 0.35 17.65 -15.06
C GLY A 202 -0.79 17.54 -16.07
N GLY A 203 -2.02 17.90 -15.67
CA GLY A 203 -3.21 17.87 -16.54
C GLY A 203 -3.75 16.48 -16.87
N ILE A 204 -3.38 15.46 -16.10
CA ILE A 204 -3.92 14.08 -16.21
C ILE A 204 -5.32 14.01 -15.60
N LEU A 205 -5.53 14.72 -14.49
CA LEU A 205 -6.82 14.87 -13.82
C LEU A 205 -7.44 16.23 -14.20
N GLN A 206 -8.25 16.25 -15.27
CA GLN A 206 -8.97 17.43 -15.78
C GLN A 206 -10.47 17.19 -15.81
#